data_9bd2e75b360c99af512ad7ca99f9fc45
#
_entry.id   9bd2e75b360c99af512ad7ca99f9fc45
#
_cell.length_a   1.000
_cell.length_b   1.000
_cell.length_c   1.000
_cell.angle_alpha   90.00
_cell.angle_beta   90.00
_cell.angle_gamma   90.00
#
_symmetry.space_group_name_H-M   'P 1'
#
loop_
_entity.id
_entity.type
_entity.pdbx_description
1 polymer ?
#
loop_
_entity_poly.entity_id
_entity_poly.type
_entity_poly.pdbx_seq_one_letter_code
_entity_poly.pdbx_strand_id
1 'polypeptide(L)'
;MVKFVSYQGEYPRYCDGVLTLEINGKTVVFGDDIDANYDKFWDSGGEAEEDKGGGYHIYRRPWIIHKEKLPQEYQDLSEKIEQTINQNLKWGCCGGCLKRPKTNKK
;
A
#
# COMPACT_ATOMS: atom_id res chain seq x y z
N MET A 1 -18.10 -7.13 -5.74
CA MET A 1 -17.55 -7.70 -4.50
C MET A 1 -16.04 -7.82 -4.59
N VAL A 2 -15.34 -7.47 -3.52
CA VAL A 2 -13.88 -7.52 -3.49
C VAL A 2 -13.45 -8.45 -2.35
N LYS A 3 -12.56 -9.39 -2.68
CA LYS A 3 -12.01 -10.31 -1.68
C LYS A 3 -10.49 -10.31 -1.75
N PHE A 4 -9.87 -10.42 -0.59
CA PHE A 4 -8.43 -10.58 -0.51
C PHE A 4 -8.07 -12.03 -0.82
N VAL A 5 -7.12 -12.23 -1.74
CA VAL A 5 -6.65 -13.57 -2.08
C VAL A 5 -5.28 -13.81 -1.48
N SER A 6 -4.30 -12.99 -1.83
CA SER A 6 -2.95 -13.16 -1.29
C SER A 6 -2.13 -11.89 -1.49
N TYR A 7 -1.01 -11.84 -0.78
CA TYR A 7 -0.02 -10.79 -0.94
C TYR A 7 1.35 -11.42 -0.86
N GLN A 8 2.21 -11.12 -1.85
CA GLN A 8 3.59 -11.58 -1.87
C GLN A 8 4.49 -10.42 -1.52
N GLY A 9 5.06 -10.46 -0.35
CA GLY A 9 5.93 -9.42 0.16
C GLY A 9 6.17 -9.66 1.64
N GLU A 10 7.11 -8.92 2.20
CA GLU A 10 7.45 -9.06 3.61
C GLU A 10 7.22 -7.75 4.37
N TYR A 11 6.55 -7.86 5.50
CA TYR A 11 6.41 -6.72 6.39
C TYR A 11 7.80 -6.29 6.86
N PRO A 12 8.13 -4.99 6.90
CA PRO A 12 7.24 -3.84 6.68
C PRO A 12 7.25 -3.31 5.25
N ARG A 13 7.69 -4.06 4.29
CA ARG A 13 7.81 -3.59 2.90
C ARG A 13 6.60 -3.95 2.06
N TYR A 14 5.41 -3.86 2.64
CA TYR A 14 4.18 -4.20 1.93
C TYR A 14 3.81 -3.21 0.83
N CYS A 15 4.49 -2.08 0.75
CA CYS A 15 4.27 -1.15 -0.35
C CYS A 15 4.99 -1.58 -1.63
N ASP A 16 5.77 -2.65 -1.57
CA ASP A 16 6.62 -3.07 -2.67
C ASP A 16 6.44 -4.58 -2.93
N GLY A 17 5.23 -5.01 -3.07
CA GLY A 17 4.93 -6.41 -3.28
C GLY A 17 3.86 -6.63 -4.33
N VAL A 18 3.33 -7.85 -4.38
CA VAL A 18 2.31 -8.23 -5.35
C VAL A 18 1.03 -8.58 -4.60
N LEU A 19 -0.02 -7.85 -4.92
CA LEU A 19 -1.33 -8.02 -4.30
C LEU A 19 -2.27 -8.72 -5.27
N THR A 20 -2.92 -9.78 -4.80
CA THR A 20 -3.92 -10.48 -5.59
C THR A 20 -5.28 -10.34 -4.92
N LEU A 21 -6.25 -9.88 -5.68
CA LEU A 21 -7.62 -9.72 -5.22
C LEU A 21 -8.55 -10.49 -6.13
N GLU A 22 -9.71 -10.87 -5.60
CA GLU A 22 -10.81 -11.34 -6.43
C GLU A 22 -11.83 -10.21 -6.50
N ILE A 23 -12.11 -9.72 -7.70
CA ILE A 23 -13.04 -8.63 -7.91
C ILE A 23 -14.15 -9.10 -8.82
N ASN A 24 -15.36 -9.14 -8.27
CA ASN A 24 -16.56 -9.61 -9.00
C ASN A 24 -16.34 -11.00 -9.61
N GLY A 25 -15.70 -11.89 -8.86
CA GLY A 25 -15.46 -13.25 -9.28
C GLY A 25 -14.24 -13.45 -10.16
N LYS A 26 -13.49 -12.40 -10.44
CA LYS A 26 -12.32 -12.46 -11.31
C LYS A 26 -11.05 -12.20 -10.50
N THR A 27 -10.04 -13.04 -10.70
CA THR A 27 -8.75 -12.86 -10.03
C THR A 27 -7.95 -11.79 -10.75
N VAL A 28 -7.50 -10.79 -9.99
CA VAL A 28 -6.76 -9.65 -10.51
C VAL A 28 -5.49 -9.47 -9.71
N VAL A 29 -4.36 -9.30 -10.40
CA VAL A 29 -3.03 -9.20 -9.79
C VAL A 29 -2.46 -7.80 -10.01
N PHE A 30 -1.99 -7.18 -8.93
CA PHE A 30 -1.40 -5.84 -8.95
C PHE A 30 0.00 -5.86 -8.34
N GLY A 31 0.90 -5.09 -8.89
CA GLY A 31 2.22 -4.93 -8.30
C GLY A 31 3.33 -4.92 -9.33
N ASP A 32 4.56 -5.02 -8.85
CA ASP A 32 5.73 -4.94 -9.70
C ASP A 32 6.27 -6.30 -10.14
N ASP A 33 5.54 -7.37 -9.85
CA ASP A 33 5.93 -8.70 -10.28
C ASP A 33 5.74 -8.81 -11.79
N ILE A 34 6.59 -9.61 -12.43
CA ILE A 34 6.54 -9.81 -13.88
C ILE A 34 5.18 -10.38 -14.31
N ASP A 35 4.52 -11.11 -13.43
CA ASP A 35 3.23 -11.73 -13.74
C ASP A 35 2.04 -10.85 -13.36
N ALA A 36 2.28 -9.65 -12.84
CA ALA A 36 1.19 -8.76 -12.46
C ALA A 36 0.45 -8.25 -13.70
N ASN A 37 -0.86 -8.18 -13.60
CA ASN A 37 -1.70 -7.68 -14.68
C ASN A 37 -1.75 -6.15 -14.69
N TYR A 38 -1.59 -5.53 -13.53
CA TYR A 38 -1.75 -4.10 -13.36
C TYR A 38 -0.70 -3.53 -12.42
N ASP A 39 -0.46 -2.26 -12.56
CA ASP A 39 0.49 -1.54 -11.73
C ASP A 39 -0.01 -1.42 -10.28
N LYS A 40 0.92 -1.13 -9.40
CA LYS A 40 0.63 -0.90 -8.00
C LYS A 40 -0.19 0.38 -7.82
N PHE A 41 -1.22 0.33 -6.99
CA PHE A 41 -2.08 1.48 -6.73
C PHE A 41 -2.19 1.84 -5.24
N TRP A 42 -1.52 1.10 -4.37
CA TRP A 42 -1.60 1.34 -2.92
C TRP A 42 -0.29 1.90 -2.40
N ASP A 43 -0.38 2.61 -1.27
CA ASP A 43 0.78 3.22 -0.66
C ASP A 43 0.57 3.27 0.85
N SER A 44 1.66 3.37 1.58
CA SER A 44 1.57 3.51 3.02
C SER A 44 1.04 4.89 3.38
N GLY A 45 0.09 4.93 4.31
CA GLY A 45 -0.40 6.18 4.84
C GLY A 45 0.42 6.70 6.01
N GLY A 46 1.54 6.05 6.34
CA GLY A 46 2.34 6.46 7.47
C GLY A 46 3.14 7.72 7.23
N GLU A 47 3.66 8.27 8.31
CA GLU A 47 4.49 9.47 8.28
C GLU A 47 5.74 9.23 9.10
N ALA A 48 6.84 9.86 8.72
CA ALA A 48 8.07 9.83 9.50
C ALA A 48 8.28 11.20 10.13
N GLU A 49 8.59 11.22 11.42
CA GLU A 49 8.83 12.45 12.15
C GLU A 49 10.14 12.33 12.89
N GLU A 50 10.97 13.37 12.85
CA GLU A 50 12.24 13.35 13.51
C GLU A 50 12.07 13.30 15.03
N ASP A 51 12.76 12.39 15.66
CA ASP A 51 12.75 12.22 17.10
C ASP A 51 13.86 13.06 17.73
N LYS A 52 13.68 13.44 18.98
CA LYS A 52 14.67 14.22 19.73
C LYS A 52 15.99 13.48 19.88
N GLY A 53 15.97 12.17 19.82
CA GLY A 53 17.17 11.37 19.92
C GLY A 53 17.96 11.22 18.64
N GLY A 54 17.54 11.88 17.57
CA GLY A 54 18.24 11.82 16.29
C GLY A 54 17.71 10.76 15.33
N GLY A 55 16.74 9.97 15.76
CA GLY A 55 16.11 8.98 14.88
C GLY A 55 14.80 9.50 14.34
N TYR A 56 14.03 8.59 13.77
CA TYR A 56 12.71 8.92 13.25
C TYR A 56 11.68 8.02 13.89
N HIS A 57 10.53 8.62 14.20
CA HIS A 57 9.36 7.88 14.63
C HIS A 57 8.43 7.72 13.42
N ILE A 58 8.03 6.50 13.13
CA ILE A 58 7.19 6.22 11.98
C ILE A 58 5.79 5.88 12.49
N TYR A 59 4.83 6.72 12.14
CA TYR A 59 3.44 6.50 12.52
C TYR A 59 2.81 5.56 11.52
N ARG A 60 2.24 4.46 11.99
CA ARG A 60 1.56 3.49 11.15
C ARG A 60 0.13 3.92 10.94
N ARG A 61 -0.26 4.03 9.69
CA ARG A 61 -1.59 4.46 9.31
C ARG A 61 -2.17 3.52 8.26
N PRO A 62 -3.49 3.60 8.02
CA PRO A 62 -4.11 2.76 7.00
C PRO A 62 -3.49 2.99 5.63
N TRP A 63 -3.57 1.97 4.79
CA TRP A 63 -3.10 2.07 3.41
C TRP A 63 -3.96 3.05 2.64
N ILE A 64 -3.29 3.82 1.76
CA ILE A 64 -3.94 4.78 0.89
C ILE A 64 -4.01 4.18 -0.51
N ILE A 65 -5.16 4.32 -1.15
CA ILE A 65 -5.39 3.82 -2.50
C ILE A 65 -5.37 4.98 -3.47
N HIS A 66 -4.58 4.85 -4.51
CA HIS A 66 -4.54 5.84 -5.60
C HIS A 66 -5.56 5.43 -6.65
N LYS A 67 -6.76 5.97 -6.51
CA LYS A 67 -7.88 5.60 -7.39
C LYS A 67 -7.55 5.77 -8.86
N GLU A 68 -6.80 6.80 -9.20
CA GLU A 68 -6.45 7.08 -10.59
C GLU A 68 -5.55 6.01 -11.20
N LYS A 69 -4.89 5.20 -10.38
CA LYS A 69 -4.04 4.12 -10.85
C LYS A 69 -4.79 2.81 -11.00
N LEU A 70 -6.02 2.75 -10.51
CA LEU A 70 -6.84 1.57 -10.71
C LEU A 70 -7.34 1.55 -12.16
N PRO A 71 -7.50 0.35 -12.75
CA PRO A 71 -8.19 0.25 -14.04
C PRO A 71 -9.56 0.91 -13.93
N GLN A 72 -9.97 1.57 -14.98
CA GLN A 72 -11.20 2.34 -14.96
C GLN A 72 -12.41 1.50 -14.50
N GLU A 73 -12.45 0.25 -14.89
CA GLU A 73 -13.53 -0.65 -14.53
C GLU A 73 -13.60 -0.94 -13.03
N TYR A 74 -12.52 -0.66 -12.27
CA TYR A 74 -12.46 -0.92 -10.83
C TYR A 74 -12.47 0.34 -10.00
N GLN A 75 -12.46 1.52 -10.62
CA GLN A 75 -12.38 2.77 -9.86
C GLN A 75 -13.59 2.98 -8.95
N ASP A 76 -14.75 2.51 -9.36
CA ASP A 76 -15.97 2.61 -8.55
C ASP A 76 -15.90 1.73 -7.31
N LEU A 77 -14.97 0.78 -7.28
CA LEU A 77 -14.79 -0.13 -6.15
C LEU A 77 -13.62 0.30 -5.25
N SER A 78 -13.06 1.47 -5.47
CA SER A 78 -11.87 1.91 -4.75
C SER A 78 -12.03 1.86 -3.22
N GLU A 79 -13.20 2.25 -2.70
CA GLU A 79 -13.45 2.20 -1.27
C GLU A 79 -13.45 0.77 -0.73
N LYS A 80 -14.06 -0.14 -1.47
CA LYS A 80 -14.10 -1.55 -1.07
C LYS A 80 -12.72 -2.17 -1.14
N ILE A 81 -11.95 -1.81 -2.16
CA ILE A 81 -10.58 -2.29 -2.31
C ILE A 81 -9.74 -1.78 -1.14
N GLU A 82 -9.88 -0.50 -0.79
CA GLU A 82 -9.14 0.08 0.33
C GLU A 82 -9.48 -0.63 1.64
N GLN A 83 -10.76 -0.85 1.91
CA GLN A 83 -11.18 -1.58 3.09
C GLN A 83 -10.58 -2.99 3.14
N THR A 84 -10.61 -3.67 2.02
CA THR A 84 -10.13 -5.04 1.92
C THR A 84 -8.63 -5.11 2.23
N ILE A 85 -7.87 -4.18 1.67
CA ILE A 85 -6.43 -4.14 1.92
C ILE A 85 -6.16 -3.82 3.39
N ASN A 86 -6.85 -2.85 3.96
CA ASN A 86 -6.62 -2.44 5.34
C ASN A 86 -7.03 -3.49 6.36
N GLN A 87 -7.94 -4.38 5.98
CA GLN A 87 -8.36 -5.47 6.86
C GLN A 87 -7.41 -6.66 6.82
N ASN A 88 -6.58 -6.78 5.79
CA ASN A 88 -5.77 -7.96 5.57
C ASN A 88 -4.27 -7.74 5.61
N LEU A 89 -3.81 -6.52 5.41
CA LEU A 89 -2.38 -6.20 5.47
C LEU A 89 -2.07 -5.34 6.69
N LYS A 90 -0.94 -5.61 7.32
CA LYS A 90 -0.48 -4.79 8.44
C LYS A 90 -0.21 -3.37 7.94
N TRP A 91 -0.58 -2.40 8.75
CA TRP A 91 -0.32 -1.00 8.45
C TRP A 91 1.14 -0.66 8.68
N GLY A 92 1.66 0.24 7.84
CA GLY A 92 3.00 0.74 8.00
C GLY A 92 3.93 0.26 6.90
N CYS A 93 5.15 0.77 6.92
CA CYS A 93 6.16 0.39 5.97
C CYS A 93 7.55 0.54 6.60
N CYS A 94 8.59 0.25 5.83
CA CYS A 94 9.96 0.35 6.31
C CYS A 94 10.44 1.80 6.50
N GLY A 95 9.66 2.76 6.04
CA GLY A 95 10.02 4.17 6.16
C GLY A 95 10.83 4.72 4.99
N GLY A 96 11.31 3.85 4.13
CA GLY A 96 12.16 4.30 3.02
C GLY A 96 11.43 5.12 1.98
N CYS A 97 10.14 4.89 1.82
CA CYS A 97 9.33 5.60 0.84
C CYS A 97 8.54 6.75 1.46
N LEU A 98 8.63 6.95 2.77
CA LEU A 98 7.90 8.01 3.44
C LEU A 98 8.59 9.35 3.28
N LYS A 99 7.77 10.40 3.22
CA LYS A 99 8.28 11.75 3.18
C LYS A 99 8.85 12.11 4.53
N ARG A 100 10.09 12.55 4.56
CA ARG A 100 10.76 12.88 5.81
C ARG A 100 10.78 14.39 6.05
N PRO A 101 10.83 14.82 7.32
CA PRO A 101 10.94 16.24 7.62
C PRO A 101 12.23 16.81 7.03
N LYS A 102 12.19 18.08 6.66
CA LYS A 102 13.36 18.76 6.11
C LYS A 102 14.26 19.31 7.19
N THR A 103 14.58 18.55 8.17
CA THR A 103 15.37 19.06 9.29
C THR A 103 16.82 18.66 9.21
N ASN A 104 17.24 18.10 8.25
CA ASN A 104 18.54 17.57 8.20
C ASN A 104 19.58 18.27 7.53
N LYS A 105 19.82 18.39 7.97
CA LYS A 105 20.60 18.66 7.48
C LYS A 105 21.41 18.07 7.48
N LYS A 106 21.74 17.92 7.49
CA LYS A 106 22.63 17.54 7.39
C LYS A 106 23.02 17.42 7.11
#